data_4737bb55eeec1d432728a4210d21e258
#
_entry.id   4737bb55eeec1d432728a4210d21e258
#
_cell.length_a   1.000
_cell.length_b   1.000
_cell.length_c   1.000
_cell.angle_alpha   90.00
_cell.angle_beta   90.00
_cell.angle_gamma   90.00
#
_symmetry.space_group_name_H-M   'P 1'
#
loop_
_entity.id
_entity.type
_entity.pdbx_description
1 polymer ?
#
loop_
_entity_poly.entity_id
_entity_poly.type
_entity_poly.pdbx_seq_one_letter_code
_entity_poly.pdbx_strand_id
1 'polypeptide(L)'
;DTLKDAKRLFIEDAASLCLVAPVNKGSDALSYENTLTTLFTVSGQNRGVTLNGFRQVLFAYIVGNNDLHLKNLSLFRKPNSQSHFMTNFTPVYDVLSVAPYPKYYGDDLSLSLLNSELEAVFSDAYEQYGYYTGYDFIKFGQQIGLSNSATKKLIKQLCSAVEGAYEYIINASQCPDGMKRVIKSHIAEKLGRLSRPYPVNLV
;
A
#
# COMPACT_ATOMS: atom_id res chain seq x y z
N ASP A 1 31.74 -19.45 4.47
CA ASP A 1 32.19 -18.95 3.17
C ASP A 1 31.11 -18.29 2.30
N THR A 2 29.85 -18.29 2.73
CA THR A 2 28.71 -17.73 1.95
C THR A 2 28.67 -16.20 1.92
N LEU A 3 29.41 -15.48 2.75
CA LEU A 3 29.43 -14.01 2.78
C LEU A 3 30.44 -13.37 1.81
N LYS A 4 31.44 -14.11 1.31
CA LYS A 4 32.47 -13.57 0.41
C LYS A 4 31.96 -13.24 -0.99
N ASP A 5 30.87 -13.88 -1.45
CA ASP A 5 30.23 -13.64 -2.76
C ASP A 5 28.93 -12.82 -2.68
N ALA A 6 28.58 -12.32 -1.51
CA ALA A 6 27.38 -11.49 -1.35
C ALA A 6 27.56 -10.13 -2.04
N LYS A 7 26.93 -9.96 -3.17
CA LYS A 7 26.92 -8.70 -3.91
C LYS A 7 25.85 -7.78 -3.31
N ARG A 8 26.21 -6.52 -3.03
CA ARG A 8 25.28 -5.52 -2.53
C ARG A 8 24.23 -5.17 -3.57
N LEU A 9 22.96 -5.11 -3.17
CA LEU A 9 21.89 -4.55 -3.99
C LEU A 9 22.00 -3.03 -4.01
N PHE A 10 21.64 -2.43 -5.12
CA PHE A 10 21.42 -0.99 -5.20
C PHE A 10 19.94 -0.74 -4.89
N ILE A 11 19.65 0.01 -3.83
CA ILE A 11 18.28 0.26 -3.31
C ILE A 11 18.07 1.76 -3.23
N GLU A 12 16.89 2.23 -3.69
CA GLU A 12 16.41 3.60 -3.55
C GLU A 12 14.98 3.61 -3.05
N ASP A 13 14.69 4.49 -2.10
CA ASP A 13 13.33 4.71 -1.62
C ASP A 13 12.52 5.64 -2.54
N ALA A 14 11.18 5.60 -2.40
CA ALA A 14 10.31 6.39 -3.25
C ALA A 14 10.47 7.91 -3.00
N ALA A 15 10.88 8.35 -1.81
CA ALA A 15 11.15 9.76 -1.57
C ALA A 15 12.30 10.26 -2.47
N SER A 16 13.38 9.46 -2.55
CA SER A 16 14.51 9.73 -3.45
C SER A 16 14.09 9.71 -4.92
N LEU A 17 13.35 8.66 -5.33
CA LEU A 17 12.90 8.47 -6.72
C LEU A 17 11.88 9.51 -7.17
N CYS A 18 11.05 10.03 -6.27
CA CYS A 18 10.09 11.10 -6.53
C CYS A 18 10.69 12.50 -6.31
N LEU A 19 11.98 12.61 -5.99
CA LEU A 19 12.68 13.87 -5.70
C LEU A 19 12.09 14.66 -4.54
N VAL A 20 11.59 13.96 -3.53
CA VAL A 20 11.01 14.53 -2.31
C VAL A 20 12.04 14.55 -1.20
N ALA A 21 12.21 15.69 -0.54
CA ALA A 21 13.10 15.80 0.59
C ALA A 21 12.65 14.85 1.73
N PRO A 22 13.59 14.16 2.42
CA PRO A 22 13.24 13.18 3.47
C PRO A 22 12.32 13.70 4.57
N VAL A 23 12.36 15.01 4.88
CA VAL A 23 11.48 15.66 5.85
C VAL A 23 10.02 15.68 5.39
N ASN A 24 9.76 15.60 4.08
CA ASN A 24 8.44 15.64 3.46
C ASN A 24 7.96 14.23 3.06
N LYS A 25 8.51 13.16 3.61
CA LYS A 25 8.23 11.75 3.26
C LYS A 25 6.75 11.33 3.36
N GLY A 26 5.97 11.99 4.18
CA GLY A 26 4.52 11.81 4.38
C GLY A 26 3.74 13.09 4.06
N SER A 27 4.25 13.91 3.13
CA SER A 27 3.63 15.18 2.77
C SER A 27 2.34 14.97 1.99
N ASP A 28 1.34 15.82 2.27
CA ASP A 28 0.10 15.94 1.50
C ASP A 28 0.33 16.41 0.04
N ALA A 29 1.58 16.59 -0.37
CA ALA A 29 1.95 16.99 -1.73
C ALA A 29 1.96 15.82 -2.73
N LEU A 30 1.92 14.57 -2.27
CA LEU A 30 1.94 13.39 -3.13
C LEU A 30 0.90 12.35 -2.68
N SER A 31 0.27 11.74 -3.67
CA SER A 31 -0.59 10.57 -3.50
C SER A 31 0.15 9.27 -3.81
N TYR A 32 -0.45 8.13 -3.45
CA TYR A 32 0.03 6.83 -3.94
C TYR A 32 -0.10 6.70 -5.46
N GLU A 33 -1.12 7.31 -6.07
CA GLU A 33 -1.27 7.36 -7.53
C GLU A 33 -0.04 8.00 -8.19
N ASN A 34 0.35 9.19 -7.74
CA ASN A 34 1.51 9.89 -8.27
C ASN A 34 2.81 9.12 -8.00
N THR A 35 2.96 8.60 -6.77
CA THR A 35 4.13 7.81 -6.37
C THR A 35 4.29 6.58 -7.26
N LEU A 36 3.25 5.74 -7.42
CA LEU A 36 3.36 4.52 -8.21
C LEU A 36 3.52 4.79 -9.71
N THR A 37 2.97 5.89 -10.23
CA THR A 37 3.19 6.32 -11.62
C THR A 37 4.66 6.72 -11.85
N THR A 38 5.27 7.42 -10.89
CA THR A 38 6.70 7.73 -10.92
C THR A 38 7.55 6.47 -10.85
N LEU A 39 7.26 5.55 -9.90
CA LEU A 39 7.97 4.28 -9.77
C LEU A 39 7.84 3.41 -11.02
N PHE A 40 6.68 3.41 -11.68
CA PHE A 40 6.51 2.74 -12.98
C PHE A 40 7.46 3.32 -14.03
N THR A 41 7.57 4.64 -14.13
CA THR A 41 8.45 5.32 -15.08
C THR A 41 9.92 5.01 -14.83
N VAL A 42 10.41 5.16 -13.59
CA VAL A 42 11.81 4.91 -13.23
C VAL A 42 12.20 3.44 -13.25
N SER A 43 11.23 2.54 -13.29
CA SER A 43 11.47 1.10 -13.48
C SER A 43 11.55 0.66 -14.93
N GLY A 44 11.49 1.58 -15.89
CA GLY A 44 11.43 1.27 -17.31
C GLY A 44 10.08 0.73 -17.73
N GLN A 45 9.02 1.25 -17.16
CA GLN A 45 7.62 0.86 -17.40
C GLN A 45 7.31 -0.60 -17.02
N ASN A 46 7.92 -1.06 -15.94
CA ASN A 46 7.75 -2.43 -15.46
C ASN A 46 6.40 -2.59 -14.72
N ARG A 47 5.45 -3.25 -15.36
CA ARG A 47 4.13 -3.55 -14.78
C ARG A 47 4.19 -4.35 -13.48
N GLY A 48 5.24 -5.14 -13.27
CA GLY A 48 5.47 -5.85 -12.02
C GLY A 48 5.66 -4.89 -10.83
N VAL A 49 6.27 -3.72 -11.07
CA VAL A 49 6.41 -2.66 -10.07
C VAL A 49 5.03 -2.09 -9.70
N THR A 50 4.20 -1.76 -10.69
CA THR A 50 2.83 -1.28 -10.46
C THR A 50 1.99 -2.28 -9.66
N LEU A 51 2.03 -3.56 -10.06
CA LEU A 51 1.28 -4.63 -9.37
C LEU A 51 1.72 -4.81 -7.92
N ASN A 52 3.03 -4.77 -7.65
CA ASN A 52 3.55 -4.93 -6.30
C ASN A 52 3.29 -3.69 -5.44
N GLY A 53 3.43 -2.48 -6.01
CA GLY A 53 3.06 -1.24 -5.33
C GLY A 53 1.60 -1.22 -4.92
N PHE A 54 0.69 -1.55 -5.84
CA PHE A 54 -0.73 -1.69 -5.53
C PHE A 54 -0.99 -2.65 -4.37
N ARG A 55 -0.34 -3.83 -4.38
CA ARG A 55 -0.48 -4.80 -3.28
C ARG A 55 0.03 -4.27 -1.95
N GLN A 56 1.14 -3.51 -1.94
CA GLN A 56 1.69 -2.95 -0.71
C GLN A 56 0.75 -1.90 -0.10
N VAL A 57 0.18 -1.01 -0.93
CA VAL A 57 -0.79 0.01 -0.47
C VAL A 57 -2.07 -0.66 0.06
N LEU A 58 -2.63 -1.61 -0.69
CA LEU A 58 -3.82 -2.34 -0.25
C LEU A 58 -3.57 -3.15 1.03
N PHE A 59 -2.40 -3.79 1.14
CA PHE A 59 -2.02 -4.54 2.34
C PHE A 59 -1.87 -3.61 3.55
N ALA A 60 -1.20 -2.46 3.39
CA ALA A 60 -1.07 -1.47 4.45
C ALA A 60 -2.45 -1.01 4.97
N TYR A 61 -3.39 -0.73 4.07
CA TYR A 61 -4.77 -0.40 4.42
C TYR A 61 -5.43 -1.50 5.25
N ILE A 62 -5.33 -2.77 4.80
CA ILE A 62 -5.99 -3.89 5.48
C ILE A 62 -5.42 -4.11 6.88
N VAL A 63 -4.10 -4.06 7.06
CA VAL A 63 -3.47 -4.35 8.36
C VAL A 63 -3.40 -3.14 9.29
N GLY A 64 -3.82 -1.96 8.82
CA GLY A 64 -3.78 -0.72 9.59
C GLY A 64 -2.36 -0.15 9.74
N ASN A 65 -1.55 -0.28 8.70
CA ASN A 65 -0.24 0.38 8.62
C ASN A 65 -0.39 1.76 7.96
N ASN A 66 -0.71 2.78 8.75
CA ASN A 66 -0.81 4.15 8.28
C ASN A 66 0.56 4.88 8.23
N ASP A 67 1.67 4.15 8.36
CA ASP A 67 3.03 4.69 8.23
C ASP A 67 3.71 4.22 6.93
N LEU A 68 2.95 3.80 5.92
CA LEU A 68 3.49 3.45 4.61
C LEU A 68 3.81 4.72 3.80
N HIS A 69 4.72 5.54 4.30
CA HIS A 69 5.18 6.75 3.62
C HIS A 69 6.22 6.44 2.53
N LEU A 70 6.65 7.46 1.78
CA LEU A 70 7.55 7.32 0.63
C LEU A 70 8.86 6.58 0.93
N LYS A 71 9.39 6.66 2.15
CA LYS A 71 10.64 5.97 2.52
C LYS A 71 10.44 4.48 2.82
N ASN A 72 9.21 4.03 2.99
CA ASN A 72 8.85 2.63 3.22
C ASN A 72 8.44 1.90 1.93
N LEU A 73 8.55 2.58 0.79
CA LEU A 73 8.42 2.02 -0.55
C LEU A 73 9.78 2.10 -1.24
N SER A 74 10.41 0.97 -1.53
CA SER A 74 11.74 0.97 -2.15
C SER A 74 11.83 0.05 -3.35
N LEU A 75 12.55 0.49 -4.36
CA LEU A 75 12.93 -0.33 -5.49
C LEU A 75 14.39 -0.75 -5.38
N PHE A 76 14.74 -1.87 -6.01
CA PHE A 76 16.11 -2.31 -6.12
C PHE A 76 16.50 -2.73 -7.52
N ARG A 77 17.80 -2.68 -7.75
CA ARG A 77 18.47 -3.20 -8.95
C ARG A 77 19.48 -4.26 -8.54
N LYS A 78 19.50 -5.36 -9.30
CA LYS A 78 20.46 -6.45 -9.06
C LYS A 78 21.90 -5.97 -9.31
N PRO A 79 22.88 -6.48 -8.57
CA PRO A 79 24.28 -6.25 -8.86
C PRO A 79 24.60 -6.69 -10.30
N ASN A 80 25.48 -5.98 -10.95
CA ASN A 80 25.89 -6.26 -12.34
C ASN A 80 24.76 -6.13 -13.40
N SER A 81 23.60 -5.55 -13.05
CA SER A 81 22.61 -5.19 -14.06
C SER A 81 23.21 -4.13 -15.00
N GLN A 82 23.12 -4.37 -16.30
CA GLN A 82 23.46 -3.36 -17.32
C GLN A 82 22.36 -2.30 -17.46
N SER A 83 21.21 -2.54 -16.88
CA SER A 83 20.07 -1.60 -16.87
C SER A 83 20.30 -0.50 -15.84
N HIS A 84 19.95 0.73 -16.21
CA HIS A 84 19.86 1.87 -15.29
C HIS A 84 18.54 1.88 -14.49
N PHE A 85 17.57 1.06 -14.88
CA PHE A 85 16.24 1.03 -14.26
C PHE A 85 16.22 0.26 -12.94
N MET A 86 15.40 0.74 -12.02
CA MET A 86 15.09 0.09 -10.74
C MET A 86 13.92 -0.88 -10.95
N THR A 87 14.20 -2.16 -11.19
CA THR A 87 13.23 -3.08 -11.81
C THR A 87 12.37 -3.86 -10.83
N ASN A 88 12.65 -3.83 -9.54
CA ASN A 88 11.94 -4.66 -8.56
C ASN A 88 11.64 -3.88 -7.28
N PHE A 89 10.51 -4.17 -6.64
CA PHE A 89 10.30 -3.79 -5.25
C PHE A 89 11.17 -4.63 -4.31
N THR A 90 11.65 -4.00 -3.23
CA THR A 90 12.21 -4.74 -2.09
C THR A 90 11.13 -5.62 -1.45
N PRO A 91 11.51 -6.67 -0.70
CA PRO A 91 10.58 -7.26 0.26
C PRO A 91 9.97 -6.16 1.13
N VAL A 92 8.71 -6.36 1.53
CA VAL A 92 8.01 -5.42 2.40
C VAL A 92 8.73 -5.33 3.76
N TYR A 93 8.93 -4.14 4.26
CA TYR A 93 9.56 -3.86 5.54
C TYR A 93 8.80 -2.75 6.27
N ASP A 94 9.10 -2.57 7.55
CA ASP A 94 8.52 -1.55 8.41
C ASP A 94 6.98 -1.58 8.42
N VAL A 95 6.42 -2.77 8.63
CA VAL A 95 4.97 -2.99 8.70
C VAL A 95 4.54 -3.07 10.15
N LEU A 96 3.75 -2.12 10.58
CA LEU A 96 3.18 -2.04 11.91
C LEU A 96 1.67 -1.77 11.83
N SER A 97 0.86 -2.54 12.55
CA SER A 97 -0.52 -2.15 12.77
C SER A 97 -0.61 -1.09 13.87
N VAL A 98 -1.10 0.11 13.54
CA VAL A 98 -1.28 1.18 14.52
C VAL A 98 -2.61 1.09 15.26
N ALA A 99 -3.51 0.19 14.85
CA ALA A 99 -4.83 0.03 15.44
C ALA A 99 -4.84 -0.08 16.98
N PRO A 100 -3.88 -0.77 17.65
CA PRO A 100 -3.82 -0.83 19.11
C PRO A 100 -3.34 0.47 19.79
N TYR A 101 -2.96 1.48 19.01
CA TYR A 101 -2.37 2.72 19.53
C TYR A 101 -3.22 3.93 19.15
N PRO A 102 -4.31 4.24 19.88
CA PRO A 102 -5.27 5.29 19.52
C PRO A 102 -4.65 6.66 19.28
N LYS A 103 -3.53 6.97 19.97
CA LYS A 103 -2.80 8.24 19.79
C LYS A 103 -2.18 8.39 18.39
N TYR A 104 -1.89 7.28 17.72
CA TYR A 104 -1.26 7.24 16.39
C TYR A 104 -2.24 6.79 15.30
N TYR A 105 -3.47 6.46 15.70
CA TYR A 105 -4.53 6.10 14.78
C TYR A 105 -5.19 7.39 14.27
N GLY A 106 -4.75 7.86 13.11
CA GLY A 106 -5.30 8.99 12.37
C GLY A 106 -5.97 8.51 11.09
N ASP A 107 -5.45 8.93 9.96
CA ASP A 107 -5.93 8.51 8.65
C ASP A 107 -5.65 7.01 8.40
N ASP A 108 -6.45 6.41 7.54
CA ASP A 108 -6.34 4.99 7.16
C ASP A 108 -5.06 4.68 6.36
N LEU A 109 -4.48 5.68 5.72
CA LEU A 109 -3.29 5.62 4.88
C LEU A 109 -2.34 6.79 5.20
N SER A 110 -1.05 6.61 4.92
CA SER A 110 -0.01 7.64 5.13
C SER A 110 -0.04 8.75 4.09
N LEU A 111 -0.52 8.47 2.87
CA LEU A 111 -0.69 9.40 1.77
C LEU A 111 -2.10 9.28 1.23
N SER A 112 -2.60 10.31 0.57
CA SER A 112 -3.83 10.25 -0.22
C SER A 112 -3.75 9.10 -1.23
N LEU A 113 -4.87 8.41 -1.47
CA LEU A 113 -4.91 7.30 -2.42
C LEU A 113 -4.81 7.81 -3.86
N LEU A 114 -5.61 8.85 -4.18
CA LEU A 114 -5.74 9.44 -5.51
C LEU A 114 -5.23 10.89 -5.53
N ASN A 115 -4.79 11.34 -6.71
CA ASN A 115 -4.36 12.74 -6.91
C ASN A 115 -5.49 13.73 -6.64
N SER A 116 -6.73 13.38 -6.97
CA SER A 116 -7.90 14.25 -6.74
C SER A 116 -8.13 14.56 -5.26
N GLU A 117 -7.72 13.68 -4.37
CA GLU A 117 -7.86 13.84 -2.92
C GLU A 117 -6.93 14.94 -2.36
N LEU A 118 -5.84 15.26 -3.06
CA LEU A 118 -4.96 16.39 -2.72
C LEU A 118 -5.68 17.74 -2.84
N GLU A 119 -6.74 17.78 -3.65
CA GLU A 119 -7.63 18.94 -3.84
C GLU A 119 -8.95 18.76 -3.08
N ALA A 120 -8.99 17.83 -2.11
CA ALA A 120 -10.17 17.46 -1.33
C ALA A 120 -11.36 16.94 -2.18
N VAL A 121 -11.08 16.37 -3.37
CA VAL A 121 -12.07 15.74 -4.24
C VAL A 121 -12.00 14.23 -4.08
N PHE A 122 -12.92 13.69 -3.31
CA PHE A 122 -13.03 12.25 -3.03
C PHE A 122 -13.97 11.54 -4.00
N SER A 123 -14.01 10.22 -3.93
CA SER A 123 -14.97 9.43 -4.68
C SER A 123 -16.34 9.49 -4.01
N ASP A 124 -17.42 9.28 -4.80
CA ASP A 124 -18.79 9.19 -4.27
C ASP A 124 -18.92 8.12 -3.16
N ALA A 125 -18.16 7.02 -3.29
CA ALA A 125 -18.16 5.97 -2.28
C ALA A 125 -17.52 6.44 -0.97
N TYR A 126 -16.39 7.15 -1.06
CA TYR A 126 -15.74 7.72 0.12
C TYR A 126 -16.60 8.80 0.77
N GLU A 127 -17.21 9.68 0.00
CA GLU A 127 -18.11 10.72 0.52
C GLU A 127 -19.32 10.12 1.25
N GLN A 128 -19.88 9.03 0.72
CA GLN A 128 -21.01 8.37 1.36
C GLN A 128 -20.65 7.58 2.61
N TYR A 129 -19.52 6.86 2.59
CA TYR A 129 -19.16 5.94 3.67
C TYR A 129 -18.19 6.53 4.69
N GLY A 130 -17.46 7.60 4.35
CA GLY A 130 -16.43 8.20 5.19
C GLY A 130 -15.16 7.35 5.32
N TYR A 131 -14.95 6.39 4.41
CA TYR A 131 -13.76 5.53 4.37
C TYR A 131 -13.56 4.89 2.99
N TYR A 132 -12.33 4.43 2.72
CA TYR A 132 -12.03 3.72 1.48
C TYR A 132 -12.70 2.35 1.39
N THR A 133 -13.23 2.05 0.22
CA THR A 133 -13.91 0.80 -0.15
C THR A 133 -13.17 0.09 -1.29
N GLY A 134 -13.65 -1.08 -1.68
CA GLY A 134 -13.12 -1.77 -2.86
C GLY A 134 -13.26 -0.97 -4.15
N TYR A 135 -14.26 -0.06 -4.23
CA TYR A 135 -14.43 0.84 -5.37
C TYR A 135 -13.27 1.83 -5.50
N ASP A 136 -12.84 2.44 -4.39
CA ASP A 136 -11.72 3.39 -4.37
C ASP A 136 -10.43 2.73 -4.82
N PHE A 137 -10.18 1.52 -4.35
CA PHE A 137 -9.02 0.72 -4.79
C PHE A 137 -9.11 0.28 -6.25
N ILE A 138 -10.32 0.04 -6.79
CA ILE A 138 -10.50 -0.22 -8.22
C ILE A 138 -10.16 1.04 -9.03
N LYS A 139 -10.65 2.21 -8.60
CA LYS A 139 -10.33 3.50 -9.21
C LYS A 139 -8.84 3.78 -9.17
N PHE A 140 -8.20 3.59 -8.00
CA PHE A 140 -6.76 3.70 -7.85
C PHE A 140 -5.99 2.78 -8.82
N GLY A 141 -6.38 1.51 -8.91
CA GLY A 141 -5.76 0.59 -9.86
C GLY A 141 -5.85 1.07 -11.31
N GLN A 142 -6.98 1.63 -11.71
CA GLN A 142 -7.17 2.21 -13.06
C GLN A 142 -6.25 3.40 -13.30
N GLN A 143 -6.12 4.31 -12.33
CA GLN A 143 -5.28 5.50 -12.45
C GLN A 143 -3.78 5.15 -12.60
N ILE A 144 -3.32 4.10 -11.96
CA ILE A 144 -1.94 3.61 -12.10
C ILE A 144 -1.73 2.64 -13.29
N GLY A 145 -2.73 2.53 -14.19
CA GLY A 145 -2.63 1.76 -15.44
C GLY A 145 -2.95 0.27 -15.34
N LEU A 146 -3.61 -0.19 -14.26
CA LEU A 146 -4.13 -1.56 -14.18
C LEU A 146 -5.52 -1.66 -14.81
N SER A 147 -5.82 -2.78 -15.47
CA SER A 147 -7.18 -3.03 -15.94
C SER A 147 -8.13 -3.30 -14.76
N ASN A 148 -9.41 -2.95 -14.91
CA ASN A 148 -10.44 -3.19 -13.92
C ASN A 148 -10.49 -4.67 -13.48
N SER A 149 -10.40 -5.61 -14.44
CA SER A 149 -10.38 -7.05 -14.18
C SER A 149 -9.16 -7.47 -13.35
N ALA A 150 -7.97 -6.98 -13.69
CA ALA A 150 -6.74 -7.26 -12.95
C ALA A 150 -6.83 -6.72 -11.51
N THR A 151 -7.30 -5.49 -11.35
CA THR A 151 -7.44 -4.85 -10.04
C THR A 151 -8.42 -5.60 -9.14
N LYS A 152 -9.62 -5.96 -9.64
CA LYS A 152 -10.59 -6.77 -8.90
C LYS A 152 -10.00 -8.11 -8.47
N LYS A 153 -9.25 -8.77 -9.36
CA LYS A 153 -8.58 -10.03 -9.05
C LYS A 153 -7.53 -9.86 -7.94
N LEU A 154 -6.72 -8.80 -7.98
CA LEU A 154 -5.72 -8.50 -6.97
C LEU A 154 -6.35 -8.25 -5.59
N ILE A 155 -7.41 -7.43 -5.54
CA ILE A 155 -8.15 -7.16 -4.30
C ILE A 155 -8.67 -8.48 -3.73
N LYS A 156 -9.38 -9.28 -4.53
CA LYS A 156 -9.92 -10.57 -4.08
C LYS A 156 -8.83 -11.51 -3.57
N GLN A 157 -7.73 -11.64 -4.30
CA GLN A 157 -6.62 -12.52 -3.92
C GLN A 157 -5.99 -12.08 -2.59
N LEU A 158 -5.72 -10.79 -2.41
CA LEU A 158 -5.10 -10.30 -1.19
C LEU A 158 -6.05 -10.40 -0.01
N CYS A 159 -7.31 -10.00 -0.16
CA CYS A 159 -8.33 -10.15 0.89
C CYS A 159 -8.45 -11.61 1.33
N SER A 160 -8.58 -12.56 0.39
CA SER A 160 -8.67 -14.00 0.73
C SER A 160 -7.41 -14.53 1.40
N ALA A 161 -6.22 -14.08 0.98
CA ALA A 161 -4.96 -14.49 1.60
C ALA A 161 -4.84 -13.96 3.05
N VAL A 162 -5.21 -12.71 3.28
CA VAL A 162 -5.22 -12.12 4.63
C VAL A 162 -6.26 -12.83 5.50
N GLU A 163 -7.50 -12.98 5.01
CA GLU A 163 -8.60 -13.64 5.72
C GLU A 163 -8.22 -15.06 6.17
N GLY A 164 -7.54 -15.81 5.32
CA GLY A 164 -7.11 -17.18 5.62
C GLY A 164 -5.95 -17.29 6.61
N ALA A 165 -5.21 -16.20 6.90
CA ALA A 165 -3.96 -16.27 7.65
C ALA A 165 -3.90 -15.39 8.91
N TYR A 166 -4.61 -14.26 8.94
CA TYR A 166 -4.39 -13.23 9.97
C TYR A 166 -4.66 -13.70 11.39
N GLU A 167 -5.70 -14.51 11.61
CA GLU A 167 -6.02 -15.00 12.95
C GLU A 167 -4.92 -15.92 13.50
N TYR A 168 -4.46 -16.84 12.66
CA TYR A 168 -3.38 -17.75 13.04
C TYR A 168 -2.10 -16.99 13.36
N ILE A 169 -1.68 -16.06 12.48
CA ILE A 169 -0.46 -15.27 12.65
C ILE A 169 -0.53 -14.43 13.93
N ILE A 170 -1.65 -13.73 14.15
CA ILE A 170 -1.83 -12.87 15.33
C ILE A 170 -1.86 -13.72 16.60
N ASN A 171 -2.54 -14.87 16.60
CA ASN A 171 -2.57 -15.76 17.77
C ASN A 171 -1.17 -16.28 18.14
N ALA A 172 -0.36 -16.63 17.14
CA ALA A 172 1.01 -17.10 17.35
C ALA A 172 2.00 -15.99 17.77
N SER A 173 1.62 -14.71 17.64
CA SER A 173 2.49 -13.60 18.00
C SER A 173 2.67 -13.45 19.52
N GLN A 174 3.72 -12.72 19.92
CA GLN A 174 3.98 -12.37 21.33
C GLN A 174 3.22 -11.11 21.78
N CYS A 175 2.32 -10.57 20.97
CA CYS A 175 1.53 -9.41 21.35
C CYS A 175 0.60 -9.73 22.53
N PRO A 176 0.35 -8.77 23.45
CA PRO A 176 -0.68 -8.90 24.49
C PRO A 176 -2.07 -9.19 23.90
N ASP A 177 -2.89 -9.97 24.60
CA ASP A 177 -4.20 -10.39 24.10
C ASP A 177 -5.15 -9.21 23.79
N GLY A 178 -5.03 -8.11 24.54
CA GLY A 178 -5.75 -6.89 24.24
C GLY A 178 -5.43 -6.34 22.86
N MET A 179 -4.14 -6.27 22.51
CA MET A 179 -3.69 -5.82 21.19
C MET A 179 -4.10 -6.80 20.09
N LYS A 180 -3.98 -8.12 20.33
CA LYS A 180 -4.41 -9.14 19.37
C LYS A 180 -5.89 -8.96 19.00
N ARG A 181 -6.76 -8.71 19.98
CA ARG A 181 -8.19 -8.48 19.73
C ARG A 181 -8.41 -7.24 18.87
N VAL A 182 -7.75 -6.13 19.19
CA VAL A 182 -7.89 -4.88 18.43
C VAL A 182 -7.42 -5.04 16.99
N ILE A 183 -6.25 -5.65 16.76
CA ILE A 183 -5.72 -5.87 15.41
C ILE A 183 -6.65 -6.76 14.60
N LYS A 184 -7.15 -7.86 15.18
CA LYS A 184 -8.10 -8.75 14.49
C LYS A 184 -9.40 -8.03 14.11
N SER A 185 -9.97 -7.28 15.05
CA SER A 185 -11.20 -6.50 14.80
C SER A 185 -10.98 -5.48 13.66
N HIS A 186 -9.83 -4.80 13.66
CA HIS A 186 -9.46 -3.84 12.63
C HIS A 186 -9.36 -4.51 11.25
N ILE A 187 -8.63 -5.63 11.15
CA ILE A 187 -8.48 -6.35 9.87
C ILE A 187 -9.84 -6.83 9.36
N ALA A 188 -10.67 -7.43 10.21
CA ALA A 188 -12.01 -7.88 9.83
C ALA A 188 -12.89 -6.72 9.34
N GLU A 189 -12.80 -5.55 9.99
CA GLU A 189 -13.50 -4.34 9.56
C GLU A 189 -13.03 -3.87 8.18
N LYS A 190 -11.71 -3.80 7.94
CA LYS A 190 -11.15 -3.37 6.64
C LYS A 190 -11.54 -4.33 5.51
N LEU A 191 -11.49 -5.63 5.75
CA LEU A 191 -11.98 -6.63 4.79
C LEU A 191 -13.47 -6.43 4.48
N GLY A 192 -14.28 -6.14 5.50
CA GLY A 192 -15.69 -5.79 5.33
C GLY A 192 -15.91 -4.52 4.51
N ARG A 193 -15.12 -3.46 4.73
CA ARG A 193 -15.18 -2.21 3.95
C ARG A 193 -14.84 -2.45 2.47
N LEU A 194 -13.81 -3.26 2.18
CA LEU A 194 -13.40 -3.60 0.81
C LEU A 194 -14.45 -4.42 0.05
N SER A 195 -15.34 -5.13 0.75
CA SER A 195 -16.44 -5.90 0.15
C SER A 195 -17.74 -5.11 -0.01
N ARG A 196 -17.80 -3.84 0.44
CA ARG A 196 -19.01 -3.00 0.30
C ARG A 196 -19.40 -2.85 -1.17
N PRO A 197 -20.70 -2.98 -1.49
CA PRO A 197 -21.20 -2.70 -2.82
C PRO A 197 -21.01 -1.21 -3.15
N TYR A 198 -20.98 -0.90 -4.45
CA TYR A 198 -21.04 0.49 -4.90
C TYR A 198 -22.35 1.16 -4.43
N PRO A 199 -22.31 2.42 -4.00
CA PRO A 199 -23.50 3.16 -3.61
C PRO A 199 -24.50 3.23 -4.77
N VAL A 200 -25.68 2.64 -4.61
CA VAL A 200 -26.69 2.54 -5.68
C VAL A 200 -27.55 3.81 -5.81
N ASN A 201 -27.43 4.76 -4.88
CA ASN A 201 -28.37 5.88 -4.73
C ASN A 201 -27.79 7.25 -5.15
N LEU A 202 -26.81 7.30 -6.05
CA LEU A 202 -26.26 8.53 -6.59
C LEU A 202 -26.67 8.67 -8.08
N VAL A 203 -27.98 8.69 -8.34
CA VAL A 203 -28.58 9.16 -9.62
C VAL A 203 -29.48 10.35 -9.31
#